data_d023ceb335b43efa8ef6f1a2d0747900
#
_entry.id   d023ceb335b43efa8ef6f1a2d0747900
#
_cell.length_a   1.000
_cell.length_b   1.000
_cell.length_c   1.000
_cell.angle_alpha   90.00
_cell.angle_beta   90.00
_cell.angle_gamma   90.00
#
_symmetry.space_group_name_H-M   'P 1'
#
loop_
_entity.id
_entity.type
_entity.pdbx_description
1 polymer ?
#
loop_
_entity_poly.entity_id
_entity_poly.type
_entity_poly.pdbx_seq_one_letter_code
_entity_poly.pdbx_strand_id
1 'polypeptide(L)'
;METHYIFVTGGVVSSLGKGIISSSIGKLLQARGYDITIQKFDPYINIDPGTLNPYEHGECYVTTDGMETDLDLGHYERFTGIQTTRGNSVTTGRIYQSVIDKERRGDYLGKTIQVVPHITNEIKRMMMRVDDPKHYDFIITEVGGTIGDIESAPFMEAIRQLKWELGKRAVSAHLTYIPYLKAAGELKTKPTQHSVKEMQSMGIQPEVLILRTEHLLDQPILDKVAMFCNVDTDCVVQSEDLPSIYDVPVNMQRQGLDAAILRKMGLPVGETPALGPWRNFLDRMHNAKEEVHIGLVGKYDLQDAYKSIRESLIQAAIYNDHKAVLHFINSENLTRENISESVKGMDGILICPGFGQRGIEGKITAAEYTRTHNIPTFGICLGMQMMVIEFARDVLGMKDANSREMDEATHHNVIDIMESQKNLTCMGGTMRLGAYRCALKDGSRVREIYGETEIQERHRHRYEFNNAYIDQYENAGMRCTGINPESKLVEIVEIPDLKWYIGTQFHPEYSSTVLKPHPLFVSFIKAAISR
;
A
#
# COMPACT_ATOMS: atom_id res chain seq x y z
N MET A 1 -17.76 0.35 24.09
CA MET A 1 -16.61 0.93 24.81
C MET A 1 -16.36 2.33 24.27
N GLU A 2 -15.83 3.28 25.04
CA GLU A 2 -15.38 4.56 24.47
C GLU A 2 -14.17 4.35 23.58
N THR A 3 -14.07 5.12 22.49
CA THR A 3 -12.93 5.04 21.55
C THR A 3 -11.61 5.49 22.20
N HIS A 4 -10.55 4.73 22.00
CA HIS A 4 -9.19 5.00 22.45
C HIS A 4 -8.30 5.38 21.26
N TYR A 5 -7.31 6.24 21.49
CA TYR A 5 -6.48 6.84 20.44
C TYR A 5 -5.01 6.55 20.66
N ILE A 6 -4.35 6.05 19.64
CA ILE A 6 -2.90 5.78 19.67
C ILE A 6 -2.24 6.66 18.61
N PHE A 7 -1.36 7.57 19.03
CA PHE A 7 -0.61 8.43 18.13
C PHE A 7 0.79 7.86 17.93
N VAL A 8 1.08 7.40 16.72
CA VAL A 8 2.39 6.86 16.34
C VAL A 8 3.18 7.97 15.65
N THR A 9 4.28 8.38 16.27
CA THR A 9 5.17 9.44 15.77
C THR A 9 6.57 8.88 15.58
N GLY A 10 7.39 9.56 14.78
CA GLY A 10 8.79 9.16 14.55
C GLY A 10 9.77 10.32 14.77
N GLY A 11 10.98 9.98 15.13
CA GLY A 11 12.07 10.94 15.32
C GLY A 11 13.40 10.41 14.84
N VAL A 12 14.41 11.28 14.81
CA VAL A 12 15.79 11.04 14.39
C VAL A 12 15.97 10.99 12.87
N VAL A 13 15.30 10.05 12.15
CA VAL A 13 15.37 9.92 10.68
C VAL A 13 14.01 9.45 10.13
N SER A 14 13.81 9.67 8.84
CA SER A 14 12.68 9.09 8.10
C SER A 14 12.84 7.58 7.89
N SER A 15 11.80 6.92 7.38
CA SER A 15 11.82 5.48 7.00
C SER A 15 12.17 4.51 8.14
N LEU A 16 11.86 4.86 9.40
CA LEU A 16 12.04 3.97 10.55
C LEU A 16 11.06 2.79 10.62
N GLY A 17 10.03 2.77 9.76
CA GLY A 17 9.02 1.73 9.73
C GLY A 17 7.79 2.03 10.59
N LYS A 18 7.38 3.30 10.72
CA LYS A 18 6.14 3.69 11.43
C LYS A 18 4.92 2.94 10.91
N GLY A 19 4.78 2.78 9.57
CA GLY A 19 3.66 2.06 8.95
C GLY A 19 3.59 0.60 9.39
N ILE A 20 4.72 -0.08 9.47
CA ILE A 20 4.80 -1.47 9.93
C ILE A 20 4.48 -1.58 11.44
N ILE A 21 4.95 -0.65 12.26
CA ILE A 21 4.63 -0.60 13.68
C ILE A 21 3.15 -0.31 13.90
N SER A 22 2.58 0.67 13.20
CA SER A 22 1.15 0.99 13.27
C SER A 22 0.28 -0.21 12.87
N SER A 23 0.67 -0.90 11.77
CA SER A 23 0.03 -2.14 11.32
C SER A 23 0.13 -3.27 12.35
N SER A 24 1.31 -3.40 12.99
CA SER A 24 1.55 -4.40 14.04
C SER A 24 0.72 -4.14 15.28
N ILE A 25 0.64 -2.89 15.76
CA ILE A 25 -0.24 -2.50 16.87
C ILE A 25 -1.70 -2.84 16.52
N GLY A 26 -2.16 -2.46 15.31
CA GLY A 26 -3.50 -2.80 14.84
C GLY A 26 -3.76 -4.30 14.84
N LYS A 27 -2.83 -5.09 14.31
CA LYS A 27 -2.93 -6.56 14.28
C LYS A 27 -3.01 -7.18 15.67
N LEU A 28 -2.21 -6.70 16.60
CA LEU A 28 -2.20 -7.17 17.98
C LEU A 28 -3.49 -6.83 18.74
N LEU A 29 -4.02 -5.63 18.54
CA LEU A 29 -5.30 -5.22 19.14
C LEU A 29 -6.48 -6.00 18.54
N GLN A 30 -6.49 -6.25 17.22
CA GLN A 30 -7.47 -7.15 16.60
C GLN A 30 -7.43 -8.56 17.18
N ALA A 31 -6.23 -9.10 17.42
CA ALA A 31 -6.08 -10.43 18.03
C ALA A 31 -6.64 -10.49 19.46
N ARG A 32 -6.74 -9.35 20.14
CA ARG A 32 -7.41 -9.20 21.44
C ARG A 32 -8.91 -9.00 21.33
N GLY A 33 -9.47 -8.96 20.11
CA GLY A 33 -10.91 -8.82 19.85
C GLY A 33 -11.41 -7.39 19.73
N TYR A 34 -10.53 -6.40 19.64
CA TYR A 34 -10.91 -5.00 19.45
C TYR A 34 -11.18 -4.66 17.98
N ASP A 35 -12.19 -3.83 17.73
CA ASP A 35 -12.42 -3.22 16.42
C ASP A 35 -11.52 -1.98 16.27
N ILE A 36 -10.71 -1.96 15.20
CA ILE A 36 -9.69 -0.93 15.01
C ILE A 36 -9.79 -0.26 13.64
N THR A 37 -9.26 0.94 13.55
CA THR A 37 -8.88 1.55 12.28
C THR A 37 -7.50 2.20 12.39
N ILE A 38 -6.80 2.30 11.26
CA ILE A 38 -5.50 2.96 11.19
C ILE A 38 -5.60 4.08 10.17
N GLN A 39 -5.06 5.24 10.49
CA GLN A 39 -5.07 6.41 9.61
C GLN A 39 -3.68 7.05 9.51
N LYS A 40 -3.39 7.60 8.34
CA LYS A 40 -2.14 8.30 8.02
C LYS A 40 -2.38 9.80 7.95
N PHE A 41 -1.52 10.56 8.61
CA PHE A 41 -1.48 12.01 8.55
C PHE A 41 -0.13 12.46 7.97
N ASP A 42 -0.14 12.95 6.74
CA ASP A 42 1.07 13.36 6.02
C ASP A 42 1.26 14.87 6.04
N PRO A 43 2.46 15.37 6.41
CA PRO A 43 2.69 16.79 6.59
C PRO A 43 2.89 17.57 5.29
N TYR A 44 2.92 16.94 4.11
CA TYR A 44 3.08 17.65 2.84
C TYR A 44 1.81 18.41 2.42
N ILE A 45 2.01 19.46 1.58
CA ILE A 45 0.95 20.38 1.11
C ILE A 45 0.10 19.78 -0.04
N ASN A 46 0.53 18.72 -0.68
CA ASN A 46 -0.27 18.07 -1.72
C ASN A 46 -1.62 17.62 -1.14
N ILE A 47 -2.69 17.77 -1.93
CA ILE A 47 -4.03 17.29 -1.55
C ILE A 47 -4.05 15.77 -1.41
N ASP A 48 -3.38 15.09 -2.34
CA ASP A 48 -3.16 13.65 -2.40
C ASP A 48 -1.85 13.33 -3.13
N PRO A 49 -1.33 12.09 -3.07
CA PRO A 49 -0.10 11.70 -3.75
C PRO A 49 -0.30 11.31 -5.23
N GLY A 50 -1.48 11.45 -5.81
CA GLY A 50 -1.81 10.95 -7.15
C GLY A 50 -0.93 11.51 -8.28
N THR A 51 -0.40 12.72 -8.11
CA THR A 51 0.50 13.39 -9.05
C THR A 51 1.98 13.31 -8.64
N LEU A 52 2.29 12.67 -7.52
CA LEU A 52 3.67 12.57 -7.02
C LEU A 52 4.49 11.55 -7.83
N ASN A 53 5.79 11.79 -7.89
CA ASN A 53 6.72 10.91 -8.59
C ASN A 53 6.95 9.63 -7.79
N PRO A 54 6.72 8.42 -8.35
CA PRO A 54 6.98 7.16 -7.66
C PRO A 54 8.43 6.95 -7.20
N TYR A 55 9.40 7.63 -7.80
CA TYR A 55 10.79 7.61 -7.34
C TYR A 55 11.00 8.32 -6.00
N GLU A 56 10.13 9.26 -5.62
CA GLU A 56 10.25 10.03 -4.37
C GLU A 56 9.33 9.47 -3.27
N HIS A 57 8.13 8.99 -3.64
CA HIS A 57 7.08 8.62 -2.70
C HIS A 57 6.66 7.15 -2.73
N GLY A 58 7.24 6.34 -3.64
CA GLY A 58 6.80 4.96 -3.85
C GLY A 58 5.48 4.86 -4.62
N GLU A 59 4.79 3.72 -4.48
CA GLU A 59 3.50 3.52 -5.15
C GLU A 59 2.42 4.44 -4.57
N CYS A 60 1.53 4.89 -5.44
CA CYS A 60 0.28 5.52 -5.02
C CYS A 60 -0.76 4.42 -4.77
N TYR A 61 -1.19 4.25 -3.52
CA TYR A 61 -2.20 3.28 -3.13
C TYR A 61 -3.60 3.89 -3.29
N VAL A 62 -4.60 3.07 -3.63
CA VAL A 62 -5.98 3.55 -3.82
C VAL A 62 -6.93 2.86 -2.85
N THR A 63 -7.70 3.66 -2.11
CA THR A 63 -8.75 3.16 -1.20
C THR A 63 -9.97 2.65 -1.96
N THR A 64 -10.86 1.92 -1.27
CA THR A 64 -12.08 1.38 -1.87
C THR A 64 -13.03 2.46 -2.40
N ASP A 65 -13.05 3.64 -1.76
CA ASP A 65 -13.88 4.80 -2.15
C ASP A 65 -13.16 5.78 -3.09
N GLY A 66 -12.00 5.37 -3.67
CA GLY A 66 -11.33 6.08 -4.74
C GLY A 66 -10.44 7.25 -4.30
N MET A 67 -9.87 7.21 -3.11
CA MET A 67 -8.85 8.16 -2.71
C MET A 67 -7.46 7.64 -3.07
N GLU A 68 -6.66 8.44 -3.75
CA GLU A 68 -5.23 8.22 -3.92
C GLU A 68 -4.50 8.55 -2.61
N THR A 69 -3.65 7.64 -2.16
CA THR A 69 -3.04 7.72 -0.81
C THR A 69 -1.60 7.23 -0.82
N ASP A 70 -0.91 7.47 0.29
CA ASP A 70 0.43 6.94 0.56
C ASP A 70 0.43 5.40 0.65
N LEU A 71 1.58 4.79 0.33
CA LEU A 71 1.79 3.33 0.32
C LEU A 71 1.59 2.66 1.70
N ASP A 72 1.68 3.42 2.79
CA ASP A 72 1.49 2.90 4.15
C ASP A 72 0.07 2.33 4.36
N LEU A 73 -0.95 2.88 3.66
CA LEU A 73 -2.29 2.32 3.72
C LEU A 73 -2.35 0.88 3.22
N GLY A 74 -1.52 0.55 2.24
CA GLY A 74 -1.33 -0.83 1.80
C GLY A 74 -0.79 -1.74 2.92
N HIS A 75 0.14 -1.25 3.75
CA HIS A 75 0.59 -2.00 4.92
C HIS A 75 -0.53 -2.22 5.93
N TYR A 76 -1.35 -1.19 6.21
CA TYR A 76 -2.47 -1.31 7.14
C TYR A 76 -3.45 -2.40 6.70
N GLU A 77 -3.86 -2.38 5.44
CA GLU A 77 -4.77 -3.39 4.89
C GLU A 77 -4.15 -4.79 4.84
N ARG A 78 -2.90 -4.92 4.40
CA ARG A 78 -2.21 -6.22 4.30
C ARG A 78 -2.08 -6.93 5.65
N PHE A 79 -1.81 -6.18 6.73
CA PHE A 79 -1.63 -6.75 8.07
C PHE A 79 -2.95 -7.04 8.78
N THR A 80 -3.91 -6.13 8.66
CA THR A 80 -5.13 -6.16 9.47
C THR A 80 -6.35 -6.72 8.72
N GLY A 81 -6.33 -6.69 7.38
CA GLY A 81 -7.48 -7.05 6.56
C GLY A 81 -8.61 -6.02 6.59
N ILE A 82 -8.42 -4.84 7.22
CA ILE A 82 -9.38 -3.75 7.15
C ILE A 82 -9.40 -3.16 5.74
N GLN A 83 -10.53 -2.60 5.33
CA GLN A 83 -10.60 -1.77 4.14
C GLN A 83 -10.47 -0.30 4.53
N THR A 84 -9.54 0.40 3.88
CA THR A 84 -9.35 1.83 4.10
C THR A 84 -10.22 2.66 3.16
N THR A 85 -10.56 3.85 3.62
CA THR A 85 -11.34 4.86 2.91
C THR A 85 -10.60 6.19 2.94
N ARG A 86 -11.13 7.20 2.23
CA ARG A 86 -10.58 8.57 2.25
C ARG A 86 -10.41 9.16 3.66
N GLY A 87 -11.15 8.66 4.63
CA GLY A 87 -11.00 9.05 6.03
C GLY A 87 -9.73 8.52 6.68
N ASN A 88 -9.06 7.54 6.07
CA ASN A 88 -7.83 6.96 6.59
C ASN A 88 -6.55 7.65 6.07
N SER A 89 -6.66 8.59 5.12
CA SER A 89 -5.53 9.37 4.61
C SER A 89 -5.84 10.86 4.69
N VAL A 90 -5.03 11.60 5.40
CA VAL A 90 -5.19 13.04 5.62
C VAL A 90 -3.85 13.73 5.37
N THR A 91 -3.84 14.71 4.47
CA THR A 91 -2.67 15.55 4.20
C THR A 91 -2.85 16.95 4.78
N THR A 92 -1.75 17.66 5.01
CA THR A 92 -1.80 19.07 5.36
C THR A 92 -2.60 19.86 4.33
N GLY A 93 -2.41 19.58 3.03
CA GLY A 93 -3.16 20.23 1.95
C GLY A 93 -4.67 20.10 2.11
N ARG A 94 -5.18 18.90 2.39
CA ARG A 94 -6.63 18.67 2.64
C ARG A 94 -7.15 19.43 3.85
N ILE A 95 -6.37 19.49 4.93
CA ILE A 95 -6.76 20.20 6.15
C ILE A 95 -6.90 21.70 5.86
N TYR A 96 -5.86 22.29 5.26
CA TYR A 96 -5.86 23.71 4.92
C TYR A 96 -6.95 24.05 3.91
N GLN A 97 -7.13 23.24 2.87
CA GLN A 97 -8.21 23.43 1.89
C GLN A 97 -9.58 23.42 2.57
N SER A 98 -9.83 22.44 3.47
CA SER A 98 -11.08 22.38 4.24
C SER A 98 -11.34 23.66 5.05
N VAL A 99 -10.31 24.17 5.73
CA VAL A 99 -10.44 25.40 6.55
C VAL A 99 -10.63 26.63 5.66
N ILE A 100 -9.90 26.74 4.54
CA ILE A 100 -10.04 27.84 3.58
C ILE A 100 -11.44 27.82 2.96
N ASP A 101 -11.94 26.66 2.55
CA ASP A 101 -13.29 26.52 1.98
C ASP A 101 -14.37 26.93 2.98
N LYS A 102 -14.23 26.57 4.27
CA LYS A 102 -15.12 27.01 5.36
C LYS A 102 -15.05 28.54 5.54
N GLU A 103 -13.85 29.12 5.50
CA GLU A 103 -13.69 30.57 5.59
C GLU A 103 -14.40 31.25 4.42
N ARG A 104 -14.18 30.79 3.19
CA ARG A 104 -14.80 31.37 1.98
C ARG A 104 -16.31 31.25 1.97
N ARG A 105 -16.90 30.23 2.59
CA ARG A 105 -18.36 30.10 2.80
C ARG A 105 -18.92 30.97 3.92
N GLY A 106 -18.06 31.58 4.76
CA GLY A 106 -18.47 32.39 5.89
C GLY A 106 -18.77 31.60 7.18
N ASP A 107 -18.40 30.33 7.26
CA ASP A 107 -18.71 29.45 8.40
C ASP A 107 -18.11 29.98 9.73
N TYR A 108 -17.08 30.81 9.66
CA TYR A 108 -16.43 31.40 10.83
C TYR A 108 -16.95 32.77 11.24
N LEU A 109 -18.01 33.28 10.60
CA LEU A 109 -18.73 34.51 10.98
C LEU A 109 -17.81 35.74 11.15
N GLY A 110 -16.85 35.91 10.25
CA GLY A 110 -15.93 37.07 10.22
C GLY A 110 -14.77 37.00 11.22
N LYS A 111 -14.53 35.87 11.89
CA LYS A 111 -13.38 35.69 12.78
C LYS A 111 -12.07 35.62 11.97
N THR A 112 -10.99 36.12 12.57
CA THR A 112 -9.63 35.88 12.05
C THR A 112 -9.27 34.40 12.18
N ILE A 113 -8.90 33.76 11.08
CA ILE A 113 -8.53 32.34 11.03
C ILE A 113 -7.04 32.19 11.28
N GLN A 114 -6.67 31.31 12.19
CA GLN A 114 -5.29 31.07 12.64
C GLN A 114 -5.00 29.57 12.68
N VAL A 115 -3.71 29.18 12.69
CA VAL A 115 -3.33 27.77 12.83
C VAL A 115 -3.91 27.18 14.12
N VAL A 116 -3.72 27.90 15.24
CA VAL A 116 -4.40 27.57 16.51
C VAL A 116 -5.48 28.65 16.75
N PRO A 117 -6.75 28.28 16.89
CA PRO A 117 -7.29 26.93 17.02
C PRO A 117 -7.87 26.31 15.74
N HIS A 118 -7.94 27.03 14.60
CA HIS A 118 -8.80 26.60 13.49
C HIS A 118 -8.24 25.38 12.72
N ILE A 119 -6.95 25.41 12.37
CA ILE A 119 -6.26 24.26 11.73
C ILE A 119 -6.17 23.09 12.73
N THR A 120 -5.75 23.37 13.98
CA THR A 120 -5.64 22.31 15.00
C THR A 120 -6.98 21.66 15.33
N ASN A 121 -8.08 22.41 15.34
CA ASN A 121 -9.41 21.84 15.53
C ASN A 121 -9.85 20.95 14.36
N GLU A 122 -9.51 21.36 13.12
CA GLU A 122 -9.79 20.52 11.93
C GLU A 122 -8.97 19.23 11.97
N ILE A 123 -7.69 19.29 12.36
CA ILE A 123 -6.83 18.12 12.58
C ILE A 123 -7.47 17.20 13.63
N LYS A 124 -7.83 17.73 14.80
CA LYS A 124 -8.47 16.94 15.87
C LYS A 124 -9.76 16.26 15.38
N ARG A 125 -10.62 17.00 14.66
CA ARG A 125 -11.86 16.45 14.09
C ARG A 125 -11.59 15.25 13.19
N MET A 126 -10.57 15.36 12.32
CA MET A 126 -10.18 14.28 11.42
C MET A 126 -9.51 13.12 12.17
N MET A 127 -8.63 13.39 13.15
CA MET A 127 -7.99 12.35 13.97
C MET A 127 -9.01 11.54 14.78
N MET A 128 -10.03 12.21 15.29
CA MET A 128 -11.13 11.55 16.04
C MET A 128 -12.17 10.91 15.13
N ARG A 129 -12.10 11.10 13.81
CA ARG A 129 -13.07 10.60 12.82
C ARG A 129 -14.52 10.96 13.18
N VAL A 130 -14.74 12.20 13.60
CA VAL A 130 -16.05 12.67 14.09
C VAL A 130 -17.18 12.44 13.08
N ASP A 131 -16.88 12.51 11.78
CA ASP A 131 -17.85 12.33 10.70
C ASP A 131 -18.01 10.87 10.23
N ASP A 132 -17.26 9.93 10.82
CA ASP A 132 -17.39 8.52 10.48
C ASP A 132 -18.57 7.90 11.22
N PRO A 133 -19.54 7.30 10.51
CA PRO A 133 -20.67 6.64 11.17
C PRO A 133 -20.27 5.36 11.92
N LYS A 134 -19.12 4.78 11.61
CA LYS A 134 -18.62 3.57 12.26
C LYS A 134 -17.92 3.91 13.56
N HIS A 135 -18.25 3.19 14.61
CA HIS A 135 -17.56 3.24 15.90
C HIS A 135 -16.38 2.25 15.90
N TYR A 136 -15.25 2.68 16.47
CA TYR A 136 -14.06 1.87 16.66
C TYR A 136 -13.66 1.86 18.13
N ASP A 137 -13.16 0.72 18.62
CA ASP A 137 -12.56 0.64 19.96
C ASP A 137 -11.22 1.38 20.00
N PHE A 138 -10.43 1.26 18.91
CA PHE A 138 -9.17 1.97 18.78
C PHE A 138 -9.03 2.66 17.42
N ILE A 139 -8.57 3.90 17.47
CA ILE A 139 -8.09 4.66 16.30
C ILE A 139 -6.58 4.85 16.44
N ILE A 140 -5.82 4.28 15.50
CA ILE A 140 -4.37 4.40 15.45
C ILE A 140 -4.04 5.46 14.40
N THR A 141 -3.40 6.54 14.81
CA THR A 141 -3.00 7.64 13.92
C THR A 141 -1.49 7.65 13.76
N GLU A 142 -1.03 7.32 12.57
CA GLU A 142 0.37 7.50 12.20
C GLU A 142 0.60 8.90 11.66
N VAL A 143 1.58 9.62 12.23
CA VAL A 143 1.98 10.93 11.75
C VAL A 143 3.26 10.82 10.93
N GLY A 144 3.18 11.25 9.67
CA GLY A 144 4.30 11.33 8.75
C GLY A 144 5.34 12.36 9.20
N GLY A 145 6.52 12.32 8.56
CA GLY A 145 7.63 13.19 8.90
C GLY A 145 8.37 12.79 10.18
N THR A 146 9.20 13.69 10.65
CA THR A 146 10.06 13.52 11.82
C THR A 146 9.73 14.58 12.86
N ILE A 147 9.77 14.21 14.15
CA ILE A 147 9.55 15.19 15.22
C ILE A 147 10.58 16.33 15.12
N GLY A 148 10.11 17.57 15.21
CA GLY A 148 10.92 18.77 15.00
C GLY A 148 10.80 19.37 13.60
N ASP A 149 10.24 18.67 12.61
CA ASP A 149 9.96 19.22 11.29
C ASP A 149 8.86 20.30 11.39
N ILE A 150 9.07 21.43 10.71
CA ILE A 150 8.13 22.57 10.71
C ILE A 150 6.75 22.12 10.20
N GLU A 151 6.73 21.30 9.19
CA GLU A 151 5.52 20.81 8.53
C GLU A 151 4.62 19.99 9.48
N SER A 152 5.23 19.27 10.44
CA SER A 152 4.49 18.43 11.39
C SER A 152 4.01 19.17 12.65
N ALA A 153 4.48 20.41 12.88
CA ALA A 153 4.17 21.16 14.09
C ALA A 153 2.67 21.33 14.39
N PRO A 154 1.77 21.61 13.40
CA PRO A 154 0.33 21.67 13.68
C PRO A 154 -0.27 20.33 14.13
N PHE A 155 0.26 19.19 13.64
CA PHE A 155 -0.17 17.87 14.07
C PHE A 155 0.25 17.61 15.53
N MET A 156 1.48 17.97 15.88
CA MET A 156 1.97 17.83 17.26
C MET A 156 1.15 18.66 18.22
N GLU A 157 0.83 19.90 17.86
CA GLU A 157 -0.04 20.77 18.68
C GLU A 157 -1.45 20.16 18.85
N ALA A 158 -2.02 19.61 17.79
CA ALA A 158 -3.32 18.92 17.86
C ALA A 158 -3.28 17.68 18.78
N ILE A 159 -2.22 16.86 18.69
CA ILE A 159 -2.01 15.70 19.54
C ILE A 159 -1.84 16.13 21.00
N ARG A 160 -1.07 17.18 21.28
CA ARG A 160 -0.92 17.75 22.62
C ARG A 160 -2.28 18.12 23.24
N GLN A 161 -3.13 18.80 22.46
CA GLN A 161 -4.48 19.17 22.89
C GLN A 161 -5.36 17.91 23.12
N LEU A 162 -5.37 16.97 22.18
CA LEU A 162 -6.13 15.72 22.31
C LEU A 162 -5.71 14.88 23.51
N LYS A 163 -4.42 14.78 23.79
CA LYS A 163 -3.94 14.08 24.99
C LYS A 163 -4.44 14.72 26.26
N TRP A 164 -4.51 16.05 26.31
CA TRP A 164 -5.08 16.77 27.45
C TRP A 164 -6.59 16.52 27.58
N GLU A 165 -7.33 16.61 26.47
CA GLU A 165 -8.80 16.46 26.44
C GLU A 165 -9.25 15.02 26.74
N LEU A 166 -8.52 14.02 26.24
CA LEU A 166 -8.89 12.60 26.29
C LEU A 166 -8.29 11.86 27.52
N GLY A 167 -7.24 12.42 28.12
CA GLY A 167 -6.55 11.82 29.25
C GLY A 167 -6.04 10.41 28.93
N LYS A 168 -6.40 9.41 29.75
CA LYS A 168 -5.93 8.02 29.57
C LYS A 168 -6.41 7.35 28.27
N ARG A 169 -7.41 7.92 27.58
CA ARG A 169 -7.86 7.39 26.29
C ARG A 169 -6.91 7.69 25.13
N ALA A 170 -5.86 8.48 25.36
CA ALA A 170 -4.89 8.86 24.35
C ALA A 170 -3.46 8.49 24.77
N VAL A 171 -2.80 7.65 23.99
CA VAL A 171 -1.40 7.21 24.19
C VAL A 171 -0.55 7.62 23.00
N SER A 172 0.66 8.11 23.26
CA SER A 172 1.69 8.37 22.24
C SER A 172 2.73 7.26 22.26
N ALA A 173 2.88 6.59 21.12
CA ALA A 173 3.95 5.63 20.84
C ALA A 173 4.97 6.31 19.91
N HIS A 174 6.20 6.46 20.38
CA HIS A 174 7.22 7.19 19.65
C HIS A 174 8.33 6.26 19.16
N LEU A 175 8.51 6.19 17.85
CA LEU A 175 9.53 5.38 17.18
C LEU A 175 10.81 6.20 17.00
N THR A 176 11.92 5.70 17.49
CA THR A 176 13.22 6.35 17.44
C THR A 176 14.31 5.39 16.96
N TYR A 177 15.54 5.86 16.83
CA TYR A 177 16.67 5.08 16.32
C TYR A 177 17.83 5.02 17.31
N ILE A 178 18.37 3.83 17.51
CA ILE A 178 19.60 3.54 18.27
C ILE A 178 20.68 3.11 17.27
N PRO A 179 21.49 4.05 16.74
CA PRO A 179 22.53 3.70 15.77
C PRO A 179 23.69 2.95 16.41
N TYR A 180 24.25 2.00 15.65
CA TYR A 180 25.54 1.40 15.94
C TYR A 180 26.65 2.14 15.20
N LEU A 181 27.57 2.72 15.94
CA LEU A 181 28.73 3.41 15.37
C LEU A 181 29.87 2.41 15.15
N LYS A 182 30.01 1.90 13.93
CA LYS A 182 31.03 0.89 13.58
C LYS A 182 32.45 1.30 14.00
N ALA A 183 32.83 2.58 13.82
CA ALA A 183 34.14 3.09 14.17
C ALA A 183 34.42 3.08 15.69
N ALA A 184 33.37 3.22 16.51
CA ALA A 184 33.48 3.24 17.98
C ALA A 184 33.11 1.88 18.58
N GLY A 185 32.54 0.96 17.82
CA GLY A 185 32.10 -0.35 18.29
C GLY A 185 30.97 -0.30 19.33
N GLU A 186 30.13 0.73 19.30
CA GLU A 186 29.11 0.94 20.33
C GLU A 186 27.77 1.48 19.80
N LEU A 187 26.70 1.16 20.55
CA LEU A 187 25.35 1.68 20.36
C LEU A 187 25.20 3.07 21.01
N LYS A 188 24.53 3.99 20.36
CA LYS A 188 24.33 5.36 20.82
C LYS A 188 22.87 5.68 21.12
N THR A 189 22.59 5.97 22.40
CA THR A 189 21.24 6.34 22.88
C THR A 189 20.93 7.84 22.76
N LYS A 190 21.93 8.68 22.48
CA LYS A 190 21.76 10.14 22.40
C LYS A 190 20.74 10.60 21.35
N PRO A 191 20.68 10.04 20.12
CA PRO A 191 19.68 10.45 19.14
C PRO A 191 18.24 10.25 19.64
N THR A 192 17.95 9.10 20.27
CA THR A 192 16.66 8.82 20.92
C THR A 192 16.35 9.83 22.03
N GLN A 193 17.31 10.10 22.93
CA GLN A 193 17.13 11.07 24.01
C GLN A 193 16.81 12.47 23.48
N HIS A 194 17.46 12.90 22.40
CA HIS A 194 17.20 14.20 21.77
C HIS A 194 15.80 14.22 21.11
N SER A 195 15.42 13.18 20.39
CA SER A 195 14.10 13.08 19.77
C SER A 195 12.97 13.15 20.81
N VAL A 196 13.11 12.44 21.92
CA VAL A 196 12.11 12.49 23.01
C VAL A 196 12.09 13.87 23.69
N LYS A 197 13.25 14.52 23.88
CA LYS A 197 13.30 15.89 24.42
C LYS A 197 12.61 16.90 23.51
N GLU A 198 12.77 16.74 22.20
CA GLU A 198 12.08 17.58 21.23
C GLU A 198 10.56 17.43 21.37
N MET A 199 10.05 16.19 21.46
CA MET A 199 8.64 15.90 21.70
C MET A 199 8.14 16.49 23.03
N GLN A 200 8.94 16.37 24.10
CA GLN A 200 8.64 16.96 25.41
C GLN A 200 8.62 18.50 25.36
N SER A 201 9.49 19.14 24.56
CA SER A 201 9.47 20.59 24.38
C SER A 201 8.19 21.10 23.75
N MET A 202 7.52 20.27 22.94
CA MET A 202 6.19 20.53 22.38
C MET A 202 5.04 20.19 23.36
N GLY A 203 5.36 19.78 24.59
CA GLY A 203 4.37 19.43 25.65
C GLY A 203 3.78 18.03 25.52
N ILE A 204 4.43 17.12 24.81
CA ILE A 204 3.99 15.74 24.66
C ILE A 204 5.00 14.79 25.32
N GLN A 205 4.56 14.07 26.36
CA GLN A 205 5.30 12.94 26.91
C GLN A 205 4.88 11.67 26.16
N PRO A 206 5.83 10.93 25.53
CA PRO A 206 5.51 9.60 24.99
C PRO A 206 5.32 8.61 26.16
N GLU A 207 4.32 7.75 26.06
CA GLU A 207 4.08 6.68 27.00
C GLU A 207 4.79 5.38 26.63
N VAL A 208 5.02 5.18 25.32
CA VAL A 208 5.68 3.98 24.78
C VAL A 208 6.80 4.41 23.83
N LEU A 209 7.97 3.82 23.97
CA LEU A 209 9.09 4.01 23.05
C LEU A 209 9.36 2.72 22.28
N ILE A 210 9.50 2.86 20.95
CA ILE A 210 9.90 1.78 20.06
C ILE A 210 11.28 2.14 19.48
N LEU A 211 12.28 1.35 19.82
CA LEU A 211 13.68 1.60 19.50
C LEU A 211 14.08 0.82 18.24
N ARG A 212 14.12 1.47 17.09
CA ARG A 212 14.66 0.86 15.88
C ARG A 212 16.16 0.67 16.04
N THR A 213 16.67 -0.52 15.70
CA THR A 213 18.07 -0.88 15.90
C THR A 213 18.50 -2.00 14.95
N GLU A 214 19.77 -1.98 14.54
CA GLU A 214 20.39 -3.07 13.76
C GLU A 214 20.87 -4.23 14.66
N HIS A 215 21.07 -3.96 15.95
CA HIS A 215 21.60 -4.91 16.92
C HIS A 215 20.70 -5.05 18.14
N LEU A 216 20.60 -6.25 18.67
CA LEU A 216 19.85 -6.50 19.90
C LEU A 216 20.38 -5.61 21.04
N LEU A 217 19.49 -4.91 21.72
CA LEU A 217 19.80 -4.05 22.86
C LEU A 217 19.78 -4.88 24.16
N ASP A 218 20.77 -4.67 24.99
CA ASP A 218 20.81 -5.24 26.34
C ASP A 218 19.94 -4.45 27.33
N GLN A 219 19.59 -5.07 28.46
CA GLN A 219 18.74 -4.45 29.47
C GLN A 219 19.30 -3.12 30.02
N PRO A 220 20.61 -2.97 30.30
CA PRO A 220 21.17 -1.69 30.71
C PRO A 220 20.94 -0.53 29.73
N ILE A 221 20.93 -0.80 28.42
CA ILE A 221 20.61 0.22 27.40
C ILE A 221 19.14 0.60 27.47
N LEU A 222 18.23 -0.39 27.58
CA LEU A 222 16.79 -0.14 27.72
C LEU A 222 16.49 0.67 28.99
N ASP A 223 17.05 0.29 30.13
CA ASP A 223 16.88 0.99 31.41
C ASP A 223 17.40 2.43 31.34
N LYS A 224 18.56 2.62 30.70
CA LYS A 224 19.10 3.97 30.45
C LYS A 224 18.18 4.82 29.60
N VAL A 225 17.62 4.29 28.51
CA VAL A 225 16.69 5.02 27.66
C VAL A 225 15.42 5.35 28.44
N ALA A 226 14.85 4.39 29.16
CA ALA A 226 13.67 4.56 29.99
C ALA A 226 13.85 5.72 30.99
N MET A 227 14.96 5.72 31.73
CA MET A 227 15.29 6.75 32.71
C MET A 227 15.44 8.14 32.07
N PHE A 228 16.20 8.27 30.96
CA PHE A 228 16.45 9.56 30.32
C PHE A 228 15.21 10.14 29.60
N CYS A 229 14.28 9.28 29.21
CA CYS A 229 13.08 9.65 28.46
C CYS A 229 11.82 9.73 29.35
N ASN A 230 11.91 9.47 30.64
CA ASN A 230 10.79 9.40 31.59
C ASN A 230 9.68 8.44 31.12
N VAL A 231 10.07 7.24 30.70
CA VAL A 231 9.17 6.17 30.26
C VAL A 231 9.40 4.95 31.14
N ASP A 232 8.35 4.23 31.51
CA ASP A 232 8.49 2.99 32.27
C ASP A 232 9.28 1.96 31.45
N THR A 233 10.18 1.21 32.08
CA THR A 233 11.06 0.26 31.37
C THR A 233 10.28 -0.78 30.57
N ASP A 234 9.13 -1.22 31.07
CA ASP A 234 8.24 -2.17 30.40
C ASP A 234 7.41 -1.56 29.23
N CYS A 235 7.61 -0.27 28.98
CA CYS A 235 7.07 0.47 27.84
C CYS A 235 8.15 0.86 26.83
N VAL A 236 9.38 0.37 26.99
CA VAL A 236 10.48 0.54 26.04
C VAL A 236 10.70 -0.79 25.33
N VAL A 237 10.33 -0.86 24.06
CA VAL A 237 10.46 -2.06 23.21
C VAL A 237 11.47 -1.81 22.10
N GLN A 238 12.14 -2.85 21.63
CA GLN A 238 13.07 -2.74 20.51
C GLN A 238 12.50 -3.35 19.24
N SER A 239 12.71 -2.66 18.12
CA SER A 239 12.37 -3.10 16.77
C SER A 239 13.67 -3.36 16.01
N GLU A 240 14.22 -4.55 16.18
CA GLU A 240 15.40 -5.01 15.46
C GLU A 240 15.14 -5.30 13.99
N ASP A 241 16.18 -5.37 13.17
CA ASP A 241 16.08 -5.80 11.79
C ASP A 241 15.70 -7.28 11.75
N LEU A 242 14.55 -7.58 11.16
CA LEU A 242 14.03 -8.94 11.05
C LEU A 242 14.09 -9.41 9.59
N PRO A 243 14.15 -10.74 9.34
CA PRO A 243 14.18 -11.29 7.99
C PRO A 243 12.99 -10.86 7.13
N SER A 244 11.82 -10.62 7.75
CA SER A 244 10.61 -10.16 7.08
C SER A 244 9.85 -9.15 7.94
N ILE A 245 9.17 -8.20 7.28
CA ILE A 245 8.23 -7.28 7.93
C ILE A 245 7.08 -8.03 8.63
N TYR A 246 6.76 -9.23 8.18
CA TYR A 246 5.70 -10.06 8.75
C TYR A 246 6.09 -10.70 10.11
N ASP A 247 7.37 -10.74 10.45
CA ASP A 247 7.83 -11.18 11.78
C ASP A 247 7.60 -10.11 12.87
N VAL A 248 7.46 -8.84 12.47
CA VAL A 248 7.35 -7.70 13.38
C VAL A 248 6.19 -7.82 14.38
N PRO A 249 4.94 -8.17 14.00
CA PRO A 249 3.85 -8.30 14.97
C PRO A 249 4.14 -9.32 16.08
N VAL A 250 4.73 -10.46 15.73
CA VAL A 250 5.06 -11.51 16.72
C VAL A 250 6.23 -11.07 17.63
N ASN A 251 7.22 -10.37 17.07
CA ASN A 251 8.31 -9.80 17.86
C ASN A 251 7.79 -8.74 18.83
N MET A 252 6.94 -7.80 18.39
CA MET A 252 6.33 -6.78 19.23
C MET A 252 5.45 -7.39 20.33
N GLN A 253 4.69 -8.44 20.01
CA GLN A 253 3.90 -9.17 21.00
C GLN A 253 4.78 -9.80 22.08
N ARG A 254 5.89 -10.45 21.68
CA ARG A 254 6.83 -11.08 22.62
C ARG A 254 7.42 -10.07 23.60
N GLN A 255 7.60 -8.82 23.18
CA GLN A 255 8.09 -7.73 24.02
C GLN A 255 6.97 -7.01 24.78
N GLY A 256 5.70 -7.38 24.58
CA GLY A 256 4.57 -6.85 25.34
C GLY A 256 4.10 -5.47 24.89
N LEU A 257 4.32 -5.07 23.63
CA LEU A 257 3.91 -3.74 23.11
C LEU A 257 2.42 -3.47 23.31
N ASP A 258 1.58 -4.42 22.94
CA ASP A 258 0.12 -4.32 23.09
C ASP A 258 -0.32 -4.26 24.56
N ALA A 259 0.32 -5.05 25.42
CA ALA A 259 0.09 -5.02 26.86
C ALA A 259 0.51 -3.68 27.48
N ALA A 260 1.64 -3.11 27.07
CA ALA A 260 2.09 -1.79 27.52
C ALA A 260 1.10 -0.69 27.14
N ILE A 261 0.61 -0.68 25.90
CA ILE A 261 -0.40 0.28 25.42
C ILE A 261 -1.68 0.16 26.27
N LEU A 262 -2.21 -1.04 26.46
CA LEU A 262 -3.44 -1.26 27.25
C LEU A 262 -3.26 -0.81 28.71
N ARG A 263 -2.13 -1.13 29.35
CA ARG A 263 -1.83 -0.66 30.73
C ARG A 263 -1.82 0.87 30.82
N LYS A 264 -1.17 1.55 29.85
CA LYS A 264 -1.12 3.02 29.84
C LYS A 264 -2.50 3.65 29.68
N MET A 265 -3.41 2.97 29.02
CA MET A 265 -4.81 3.38 28.88
C MET A 265 -5.69 2.97 30.07
N GLY A 266 -5.17 2.18 31.00
CA GLY A 266 -5.95 1.66 32.13
C GLY A 266 -6.93 0.56 31.74
N LEU A 267 -6.68 -0.11 30.62
CA LEU A 267 -7.50 -1.21 30.11
C LEU A 267 -6.98 -2.57 30.59
N PRO A 268 -7.87 -3.59 30.73
CA PRO A 268 -7.47 -4.94 31.07
C PRO A 268 -6.51 -5.52 30.02
N VAL A 269 -5.39 -6.07 30.45
CA VAL A 269 -4.43 -6.71 29.53
C VAL A 269 -4.89 -8.11 29.13
N GLY A 270 -5.52 -8.87 30.04
CA GLY A 270 -5.96 -10.24 29.78
C GLY A 270 -4.82 -11.20 29.38
N GLU A 271 -5.19 -12.31 28.76
CA GLU A 271 -4.22 -13.28 28.22
C GLU A 271 -3.63 -12.79 26.90
N THR A 272 -2.40 -13.24 26.61
CA THR A 272 -1.74 -12.95 25.33
C THR A 272 -2.43 -13.74 24.21
N PRO A 273 -2.93 -13.11 23.15
CA PRO A 273 -3.64 -13.79 22.06
C PRO A 273 -2.70 -14.67 21.23
N ALA A 274 -3.21 -15.79 20.73
CA ALA A 274 -2.39 -16.82 20.09
C ALA A 274 -1.83 -16.46 18.72
N LEU A 275 -2.37 -15.48 17.98
CA LEU A 275 -1.98 -15.15 16.60
C LEU A 275 -1.89 -16.37 15.64
N GLY A 276 -2.69 -17.42 15.89
CA GLY A 276 -2.56 -18.71 15.21
C GLY A 276 -2.44 -18.63 13.67
N PRO A 277 -3.40 -18.00 12.94
CA PRO A 277 -3.32 -17.91 11.49
C PRO A 277 -2.08 -17.14 10.99
N TRP A 278 -1.64 -16.11 11.73
CA TRP A 278 -0.44 -15.35 11.40
C TRP A 278 0.85 -16.17 11.59
N ARG A 279 0.94 -16.93 12.68
CA ARG A 279 2.06 -17.85 12.93
C ARG A 279 2.13 -18.95 11.89
N ASN A 280 0.99 -19.52 11.48
CA ASN A 280 0.94 -20.49 10.40
C ASN A 280 1.49 -19.93 9.08
N PHE A 281 1.19 -18.67 8.76
CA PHE A 281 1.77 -18.01 7.60
C PHE A 281 3.30 -17.85 7.74
N LEU A 282 3.79 -17.44 8.90
CA LEU A 282 5.23 -17.33 9.17
C LEU A 282 5.92 -18.70 9.08
N ASP A 283 5.32 -19.74 9.64
CA ASP A 283 5.87 -21.09 9.58
C ASP A 283 6.02 -21.57 8.12
N ARG A 284 5.02 -21.32 7.27
CA ARG A 284 5.12 -21.62 5.84
C ARG A 284 6.22 -20.80 5.18
N MET A 285 6.29 -19.50 5.46
CA MET A 285 7.30 -18.59 4.92
C MET A 285 8.72 -19.04 5.27
N HIS A 286 8.98 -19.40 6.53
CA HIS A 286 10.32 -19.81 6.99
C HIS A 286 10.70 -21.24 6.55
N ASN A 287 9.73 -22.10 6.28
CA ASN A 287 9.94 -23.48 5.85
C ASN A 287 9.94 -23.66 4.31
N ALA A 288 9.52 -22.67 3.53
CA ALA A 288 9.54 -22.71 2.08
C ALA A 288 10.99 -22.85 1.57
N LYS A 289 11.28 -23.96 0.86
CA LYS A 289 12.63 -24.27 0.34
C LYS A 289 12.73 -24.10 -1.16
N GLU A 290 11.64 -24.36 -1.87
CA GLU A 290 11.59 -24.23 -3.32
C GLU A 290 11.36 -22.79 -3.71
N GLU A 291 12.08 -22.32 -4.73
CA GLU A 291 11.99 -20.96 -5.23
C GLU A 291 11.14 -20.91 -6.49
N VAL A 292 10.39 -19.80 -6.67
CA VAL A 292 9.74 -19.44 -7.91
C VAL A 292 10.26 -18.09 -8.37
N HIS A 293 10.78 -18.04 -9.60
CA HIS A 293 11.43 -16.86 -10.18
C HIS A 293 10.44 -16.09 -11.04
N ILE A 294 10.08 -14.87 -10.63
CA ILE A 294 9.13 -14.02 -11.34
C ILE A 294 9.82 -12.77 -11.86
N GLY A 295 9.72 -12.55 -13.18
CA GLY A 295 10.19 -11.33 -13.83
C GLY A 295 9.15 -10.22 -13.74
N LEU A 296 9.52 -9.06 -13.20
CA LEU A 296 8.71 -7.85 -13.12
C LEU A 296 9.14 -6.90 -14.24
N VAL A 297 8.38 -6.86 -15.34
CA VAL A 297 8.66 -5.97 -16.47
C VAL A 297 8.07 -4.60 -16.18
N GLY A 298 8.90 -3.68 -15.75
CA GLY A 298 8.52 -2.35 -15.28
C GLY A 298 9.49 -1.26 -15.70
N LYS A 299 9.15 -0.01 -15.37
CA LYS A 299 9.98 1.16 -15.65
C LYS A 299 10.53 1.88 -14.43
N TYR A 300 10.15 1.44 -13.23
CA TYR A 300 10.60 2.02 -11.96
C TYR A 300 11.43 0.98 -11.20
N ASP A 301 12.76 1.14 -11.21
CA ASP A 301 13.68 0.25 -10.50
C ASP A 301 13.81 0.67 -9.02
N LEU A 302 12.68 0.70 -8.31
CA LEU A 302 12.60 0.92 -6.88
C LEU A 302 11.63 -0.08 -6.26
N GLN A 303 12.02 -0.64 -5.12
CA GLN A 303 11.19 -1.63 -4.42
C GLN A 303 9.80 -1.08 -4.05
N ASP A 304 9.73 0.17 -3.64
CA ASP A 304 8.51 0.80 -3.18
C ASP A 304 7.61 1.29 -4.32
N ALA A 305 8.11 1.37 -5.57
CA ALA A 305 7.29 1.75 -6.72
C ALA A 305 6.26 0.68 -7.13
N TYR A 306 6.51 -0.59 -6.77
CA TYR A 306 5.61 -1.73 -7.01
C TYR A 306 5.38 -2.54 -5.72
N LYS A 307 5.26 -1.84 -4.58
CA LYS A 307 5.23 -2.45 -3.26
C LYS A 307 4.11 -3.49 -3.12
N SER A 308 2.88 -3.11 -3.46
CA SER A 308 1.72 -4.00 -3.33
C SER A 308 1.82 -5.22 -4.25
N ILE A 309 2.34 -5.08 -5.47
CA ILE A 309 2.59 -6.20 -6.39
C ILE A 309 3.62 -7.17 -5.80
N ARG A 310 4.73 -6.65 -5.30
CA ARG A 310 5.80 -7.47 -4.70
C ARG A 310 5.29 -8.24 -3.49
N GLU A 311 4.57 -7.58 -2.60
CA GLU A 311 3.98 -8.22 -1.42
C GLU A 311 2.92 -9.27 -1.81
N SER A 312 2.09 -8.99 -2.83
CA SER A 312 1.09 -9.96 -3.33
C SER A 312 1.74 -11.22 -3.91
N LEU A 313 2.84 -11.07 -4.66
CA LEU A 313 3.60 -12.21 -5.18
C LEU A 313 4.26 -13.02 -4.06
N ILE A 314 4.85 -12.35 -3.06
CA ILE A 314 5.44 -13.03 -1.89
C ILE A 314 4.36 -13.82 -1.13
N GLN A 315 3.22 -13.19 -0.82
CA GLN A 315 2.11 -13.84 -0.14
C GLN A 315 1.57 -15.04 -0.92
N ALA A 316 1.40 -14.89 -2.25
CA ALA A 316 0.92 -15.95 -3.12
C ALA A 316 1.92 -17.11 -3.24
N ALA A 317 3.23 -16.83 -3.28
CA ALA A 317 4.26 -17.85 -3.28
C ALA A 317 4.24 -18.66 -1.97
N ILE A 318 4.17 -17.98 -0.82
CA ILE A 318 4.06 -18.64 0.49
C ILE A 318 2.79 -19.49 0.58
N TYR A 319 1.68 -19.00 0.02
CA TYR A 319 0.44 -19.79 -0.07
C TYR A 319 0.58 -21.06 -0.91
N ASN A 320 1.51 -21.08 -1.86
CA ASN A 320 1.87 -22.25 -2.66
C ASN A 320 3.12 -23.00 -2.13
N ASP A 321 3.54 -22.75 -0.88
CA ASP A 321 4.71 -23.35 -0.20
C ASP A 321 6.06 -23.09 -0.91
N HIS A 322 6.15 -21.98 -1.63
CA HIS A 322 7.36 -21.53 -2.34
C HIS A 322 7.85 -20.17 -1.82
N LYS A 323 9.11 -19.87 -2.12
CA LYS A 323 9.73 -18.55 -1.88
C LYS A 323 9.76 -17.79 -3.20
N ALA A 324 9.14 -16.61 -3.26
CA ALA A 324 9.23 -15.74 -4.43
C ALA A 324 10.64 -15.11 -4.55
N VAL A 325 11.26 -15.28 -5.70
CA VAL A 325 12.48 -14.56 -6.11
C VAL A 325 12.08 -13.59 -7.24
N LEU A 326 12.04 -12.31 -6.93
CA LEU A 326 11.54 -11.28 -7.83
C LEU A 326 12.69 -10.59 -8.56
N HIS A 327 12.66 -10.65 -9.90
CA HIS A 327 13.66 -10.05 -10.77
C HIS A 327 13.07 -8.84 -11.48
N PHE A 328 13.62 -7.66 -11.24
CA PHE A 328 13.22 -6.47 -11.97
C PHE A 328 13.85 -6.48 -13.38
N ILE A 329 13.01 -6.29 -14.39
CA ILE A 329 13.39 -6.21 -15.79
C ILE A 329 12.97 -4.84 -16.32
N ASN A 330 13.97 -3.97 -16.59
CA ASN A 330 13.68 -2.63 -17.06
C ASN A 330 13.13 -2.65 -18.48
N SER A 331 11.85 -2.27 -18.63
CA SER A 331 11.15 -2.27 -19.91
C SER A 331 11.70 -1.28 -20.93
N GLU A 332 12.46 -0.25 -20.52
CA GLU A 332 13.08 0.70 -21.44
C GLU A 332 14.23 0.08 -22.24
N ASN A 333 14.84 -0.97 -21.69
CA ASN A 333 15.99 -1.65 -22.30
C ASN A 333 15.61 -2.94 -23.04
N LEU A 334 14.32 -3.35 -22.98
CA LEU A 334 13.87 -4.58 -23.64
C LEU A 334 13.64 -4.37 -25.14
N THR A 335 14.24 -5.26 -25.92
CA THR A 335 14.08 -5.35 -27.38
C THR A 335 13.83 -6.79 -27.80
N ARG A 336 13.38 -7.02 -29.05
CA ARG A 336 13.19 -8.38 -29.60
C ARG A 336 14.49 -9.20 -29.63
N GLU A 337 15.64 -8.55 -29.69
CA GLU A 337 16.95 -9.21 -29.72
C GLU A 337 17.41 -9.70 -28.35
N ASN A 338 17.05 -8.98 -27.26
CA ASN A 338 17.57 -9.30 -25.92
C ASN A 338 16.54 -9.91 -24.98
N ILE A 339 15.26 -9.95 -25.34
CA ILE A 339 14.18 -10.44 -24.46
C ILE A 339 14.42 -11.89 -24.00
N SER A 340 14.85 -12.76 -24.88
CA SER A 340 15.11 -14.17 -24.57
C SER A 340 16.11 -14.35 -23.43
N GLU A 341 17.18 -13.56 -23.41
CA GLU A 341 18.18 -13.62 -22.34
C GLU A 341 17.68 -12.91 -21.08
N SER A 342 16.92 -11.80 -21.24
CA SER A 342 16.37 -11.01 -20.11
C SER A 342 15.35 -11.78 -19.27
N VAL A 343 14.58 -12.70 -19.87
CA VAL A 343 13.56 -13.51 -19.16
C VAL A 343 14.01 -14.95 -18.88
N LYS A 344 15.27 -15.26 -19.21
CA LYS A 344 15.81 -16.59 -19.01
C LYS A 344 15.79 -17.02 -17.54
N GLY A 345 15.26 -18.20 -17.29
CA GLY A 345 15.13 -18.74 -15.92
C GLY A 345 13.98 -18.16 -15.12
N MET A 346 13.11 -17.37 -15.73
CA MET A 346 11.86 -16.92 -15.10
C MET A 346 10.78 -17.99 -15.30
N ASP A 347 10.06 -18.30 -14.23
CA ASP A 347 8.93 -19.23 -14.22
C ASP A 347 7.63 -18.54 -14.66
N GLY A 348 7.56 -17.22 -14.49
CA GLY A 348 6.44 -16.38 -14.90
C GLY A 348 6.85 -14.92 -15.06
N ILE A 349 6.07 -14.16 -15.84
CA ILE A 349 6.32 -12.74 -16.10
C ILE A 349 5.10 -11.93 -15.67
N LEU A 350 5.33 -10.87 -14.88
CA LEU A 350 4.33 -9.87 -14.57
C LEU A 350 4.67 -8.56 -15.28
N ILE A 351 3.76 -8.07 -16.13
CA ILE A 351 3.88 -6.78 -16.82
C ILE A 351 3.23 -5.72 -15.94
N CYS A 352 4.08 -4.87 -15.35
CA CYS A 352 3.70 -3.93 -14.32
C CYS A 352 2.83 -2.77 -14.83
N PRO A 353 2.00 -2.16 -13.95
CA PRO A 353 1.26 -0.93 -14.25
C PRO A 353 2.21 0.27 -14.49
N GLY A 354 1.63 1.42 -14.82
CA GLY A 354 2.31 2.69 -15.02
C GLY A 354 1.56 3.63 -15.93
N PHE A 355 2.16 4.79 -16.27
CA PHE A 355 1.60 5.83 -17.12
C PHE A 355 2.64 6.34 -18.12
N GLY A 356 2.18 6.89 -19.26
CA GLY A 356 3.01 7.57 -20.25
C GLY A 356 3.87 6.62 -21.09
N GLN A 357 4.52 7.19 -22.09
CA GLN A 357 5.16 6.47 -23.21
C GLN A 357 6.44 5.70 -22.87
N ARG A 358 7.10 6.03 -21.76
CA ARG A 358 8.40 5.44 -21.40
C ARG A 358 8.29 3.94 -21.14
N GLY A 359 9.08 3.12 -21.85
CA GLY A 359 9.17 1.67 -21.67
C GLY A 359 7.99 0.84 -22.18
N ILE A 360 7.06 1.41 -22.96
CA ILE A 360 5.88 0.69 -23.48
C ILE A 360 6.27 -0.39 -24.52
N GLU A 361 7.17 -0.08 -25.46
CA GLU A 361 7.56 -1.04 -26.51
C GLU A 361 8.26 -2.27 -25.90
N GLY A 362 9.05 -2.10 -24.84
CA GLY A 362 9.62 -3.24 -24.11
C GLY A 362 8.57 -4.09 -23.40
N LYS A 363 7.49 -3.49 -22.88
CA LYS A 363 6.36 -4.26 -22.30
C LYS A 363 5.58 -5.01 -23.40
N ILE A 364 5.37 -4.40 -24.57
CA ILE A 364 4.76 -5.04 -25.73
C ILE A 364 5.63 -6.21 -26.20
N THR A 365 6.96 -6.02 -26.29
CA THR A 365 7.91 -7.09 -26.60
C THR A 365 7.86 -8.24 -25.60
N ALA A 366 7.74 -7.92 -24.31
CA ALA A 366 7.59 -8.94 -23.29
C ALA A 366 6.27 -9.74 -23.44
N ALA A 367 5.17 -9.06 -23.76
CA ALA A 367 3.87 -9.69 -24.01
C ALA A 367 3.91 -10.62 -25.23
N GLU A 368 4.54 -10.20 -26.35
CA GLU A 368 4.76 -11.01 -27.55
C GLU A 368 5.56 -12.27 -27.22
N TYR A 369 6.71 -12.09 -26.57
CA TYR A 369 7.60 -13.19 -26.25
C TYR A 369 6.92 -14.21 -25.34
N THR A 370 6.28 -13.76 -24.26
CA THR A 370 5.65 -14.68 -23.32
C THR A 370 4.43 -15.39 -23.90
N ARG A 371 3.64 -14.73 -24.74
CA ARG A 371 2.50 -15.33 -25.45
C ARG A 371 2.98 -16.42 -26.43
N THR A 372 4.00 -16.14 -27.22
CA THR A 372 4.50 -17.07 -28.25
C THR A 372 5.28 -18.26 -27.66
N HIS A 373 5.83 -18.11 -26.43
CA HIS A 373 6.56 -19.15 -25.72
C HIS A 373 5.76 -19.82 -24.60
N ASN A 374 4.46 -19.51 -24.49
CA ASN A 374 3.56 -20.07 -23.48
C ASN A 374 4.07 -19.94 -22.03
N ILE A 375 4.71 -18.80 -21.72
CA ILE A 375 5.17 -18.47 -20.36
C ILE A 375 3.99 -17.87 -19.57
N PRO A 376 3.70 -18.31 -18.33
CA PRO A 376 2.70 -17.69 -17.49
C PRO A 376 2.89 -16.19 -17.40
N THR A 377 1.86 -15.40 -17.77
CA THR A 377 1.95 -13.95 -17.90
C THR A 377 0.77 -13.25 -17.24
N PHE A 378 1.07 -12.29 -16.37
CA PHE A 378 0.09 -11.44 -15.72
C PHE A 378 0.30 -9.97 -16.10
N GLY A 379 -0.68 -9.34 -16.75
CA GLY A 379 -0.66 -7.91 -17.06
C GLY A 379 -1.60 -7.12 -16.17
N ILE A 380 -1.09 -6.10 -15.47
CA ILE A 380 -1.91 -5.26 -14.56
C ILE A 380 -2.01 -3.84 -15.13
N CYS A 381 -3.22 -3.32 -15.26
CA CYS A 381 -3.55 -1.97 -15.72
C CYS A 381 -2.87 -1.65 -17.07
N LEU A 382 -1.82 -0.81 -17.11
CA LEU A 382 -1.02 -0.59 -18.32
C LEU A 382 -0.45 -1.91 -18.88
N GLY A 383 -0.12 -2.88 -18.02
CA GLY A 383 0.34 -4.21 -18.45
C GLY A 383 -0.70 -4.93 -19.32
N MET A 384 -1.96 -4.96 -18.90
CA MET A 384 -3.06 -5.47 -19.72
C MET A 384 -3.17 -4.72 -21.04
N GLN A 385 -3.10 -3.38 -21.02
CA GLN A 385 -3.19 -2.56 -22.22
C GLN A 385 -2.07 -2.90 -23.23
N MET A 386 -0.85 -3.18 -22.75
CA MET A 386 0.28 -3.60 -23.62
C MET A 386 0.03 -4.99 -24.21
N MET A 387 -0.56 -5.94 -23.46
CA MET A 387 -0.98 -7.24 -24.00
C MET A 387 -2.05 -7.09 -25.10
N VAL A 388 -2.99 -6.18 -24.91
CA VAL A 388 -4.01 -5.86 -25.91
C VAL A 388 -3.39 -5.26 -27.18
N ILE A 389 -2.50 -4.28 -27.05
CA ILE A 389 -1.82 -3.65 -28.20
C ILE A 389 -0.95 -4.68 -28.94
N GLU A 390 -0.19 -5.49 -28.23
CA GLU A 390 0.61 -6.57 -28.82
C GLU A 390 -0.25 -7.49 -29.68
N PHE A 391 -1.35 -7.98 -29.10
CA PHE A 391 -2.25 -8.90 -29.79
C PHE A 391 -2.85 -8.29 -31.06
N ALA A 392 -3.21 -7.01 -31.01
CA ALA A 392 -3.68 -6.29 -32.20
C ALA A 392 -2.61 -6.22 -33.29
N ARG A 393 -1.37 -5.89 -32.93
CA ARG A 393 -0.26 -5.74 -33.89
C ARG A 393 0.18 -7.06 -34.51
N ASP A 394 0.30 -8.11 -33.72
CA ASP A 394 0.97 -9.34 -34.14
C ASP A 394 0.00 -10.50 -34.45
N VAL A 395 -1.24 -10.46 -33.94
CA VAL A 395 -2.27 -11.48 -34.25
C VAL A 395 -3.33 -10.94 -35.19
N LEU A 396 -3.87 -9.72 -34.93
CA LEU A 396 -4.91 -9.12 -35.80
C LEU A 396 -4.32 -8.40 -37.01
N GLY A 397 -3.02 -8.20 -37.08
CA GLY A 397 -2.33 -7.56 -38.21
C GLY A 397 -2.46 -6.03 -38.26
N MET A 398 -2.94 -5.39 -37.20
CA MET A 398 -3.10 -3.93 -37.06
C MET A 398 -1.78 -3.28 -36.64
N LYS A 399 -0.83 -3.12 -37.57
CA LYS A 399 0.56 -2.74 -37.26
C LYS A 399 0.71 -1.40 -36.54
N ASP A 400 -0.24 -0.47 -36.70
CA ASP A 400 -0.28 0.84 -36.06
C ASP A 400 -1.17 0.86 -34.79
N ALA A 401 -1.67 -0.30 -34.33
CA ALA A 401 -2.49 -0.37 -33.13
C ALA A 401 -1.76 0.22 -31.92
N ASN A 402 -2.44 1.11 -31.20
CA ASN A 402 -1.87 1.80 -30.05
C ASN A 402 -2.94 2.27 -29.06
N SER A 403 -2.48 2.84 -27.93
CA SER A 403 -3.29 3.65 -27.03
C SER A 403 -3.28 5.10 -27.47
N ARG A 404 -4.42 5.79 -27.38
CA ARG A 404 -4.47 7.25 -27.55
C ARG A 404 -3.66 8.03 -26.51
N GLU A 405 -3.29 7.43 -25.40
CA GLU A 405 -2.33 8.02 -24.45
C GLU A 405 -0.94 8.16 -25.09
N MET A 406 -0.58 7.20 -25.95
CA MET A 406 0.76 7.07 -26.52
C MET A 406 0.87 7.70 -27.90
N ASP A 407 -0.21 7.59 -28.70
CA ASP A 407 -0.33 8.13 -30.05
C ASP A 407 -1.77 8.57 -30.33
N GLU A 408 -2.02 9.87 -30.26
CA GLU A 408 -3.34 10.45 -30.53
C GLU A 408 -3.79 10.26 -32.00
N ALA A 409 -2.84 10.05 -32.92
CA ALA A 409 -3.11 9.94 -34.35
C ALA A 409 -3.29 8.49 -34.83
N THR A 410 -3.17 7.50 -33.95
CA THR A 410 -3.35 6.08 -34.33
C THR A 410 -4.72 5.83 -34.99
N HIS A 411 -4.72 5.06 -36.09
CA HIS A 411 -5.97 4.65 -36.75
C HIS A 411 -6.65 3.48 -36.04
N HIS A 412 -5.88 2.66 -35.33
CA HIS A 412 -6.38 1.53 -34.54
C HIS A 412 -6.14 1.78 -33.04
N ASN A 413 -6.98 2.64 -32.49
CA ASN A 413 -6.97 2.97 -31.05
C ASN A 413 -7.66 1.86 -30.24
N VAL A 414 -6.98 0.73 -30.12
CA VAL A 414 -7.47 -0.44 -29.35
C VAL A 414 -7.55 -0.17 -27.84
N ILE A 415 -6.80 0.84 -27.38
CA ILE A 415 -6.94 1.46 -26.07
C ILE A 415 -7.32 2.94 -26.28
N ASP A 416 -8.41 3.37 -25.67
CA ASP A 416 -8.95 4.72 -25.85
C ASP A 416 -9.25 5.40 -24.52
N ILE A 417 -9.41 6.72 -24.57
CA ILE A 417 -9.79 7.51 -23.41
C ILE A 417 -11.26 7.28 -23.05
N MET A 418 -11.58 7.12 -21.78
CA MET A 418 -12.95 7.07 -21.30
C MET A 418 -13.73 8.34 -21.66
N GLU A 419 -15.00 8.23 -22.04
CA GLU A 419 -15.86 9.38 -22.34
C GLU A 419 -15.90 10.41 -21.19
N SER A 420 -15.94 9.92 -19.93
CA SER A 420 -15.92 10.75 -18.72
C SER A 420 -14.59 11.49 -18.48
N GLN A 421 -13.54 11.12 -19.21
CA GLN A 421 -12.19 11.69 -19.07
C GLN A 421 -11.87 12.72 -20.17
N LYS A 422 -12.78 12.92 -21.12
CA LYS A 422 -12.64 13.95 -22.16
C LYS A 422 -12.91 15.33 -21.55
N ASN A 423 -12.09 16.33 -21.94
CA ASN A 423 -12.24 17.74 -21.54
C ASN A 423 -11.98 18.06 -20.05
N LEU A 424 -11.12 17.31 -19.37
CA LEU A 424 -10.72 17.62 -18.00
C LEU A 424 -9.77 18.82 -17.94
N THR A 425 -10.02 19.73 -17.00
CA THR A 425 -9.17 20.88 -16.71
C THR A 425 -8.21 20.64 -15.54
N CYS A 426 -8.47 19.57 -14.75
CA CYS A 426 -7.66 19.16 -13.60
C CYS A 426 -7.24 17.70 -13.76
N MET A 427 -5.98 17.36 -13.46
CA MET A 427 -5.45 16.00 -13.63
C MET A 427 -5.53 15.15 -12.35
N GLY A 428 -5.33 15.75 -11.17
CA GLY A 428 -5.38 15.01 -9.90
C GLY A 428 -6.81 14.60 -9.53
N GLY A 429 -6.97 13.37 -9.01
CA GLY A 429 -8.24 12.84 -8.50
C GLY A 429 -9.35 12.66 -9.54
N THR A 430 -9.03 12.68 -10.84
CA THR A 430 -10.03 12.63 -11.92
C THR A 430 -10.04 11.34 -12.72
N MET A 431 -9.13 10.41 -12.46
CA MET A 431 -9.12 9.07 -13.06
C MET A 431 -10.32 8.23 -12.58
N ARG A 432 -10.51 7.08 -13.19
CA ARG A 432 -11.40 6.04 -12.64
C ARG A 432 -10.71 5.44 -11.42
N LEU A 433 -11.16 5.83 -10.23
CA LEU A 433 -10.54 5.53 -8.95
C LEU A 433 -11.50 4.77 -8.03
N GLY A 434 -10.97 3.80 -7.29
CA GLY A 434 -11.73 3.03 -6.31
C GLY A 434 -12.31 1.73 -6.84
N ALA A 435 -13.20 1.13 -6.07
CA ALA A 435 -13.74 -0.19 -6.33
C ALA A 435 -14.94 -0.14 -7.28
N TYR A 436 -14.88 -0.95 -8.35
CA TYR A 436 -15.95 -1.12 -9.33
C TYR A 436 -16.30 -2.60 -9.51
N ARG A 437 -17.57 -2.85 -9.84
CA ARG A 437 -18.09 -4.19 -10.12
C ARG A 437 -17.57 -4.70 -11.44
N CYS A 438 -17.27 -6.01 -11.48
CA CYS A 438 -16.88 -6.72 -12.69
C CYS A 438 -17.61 -8.06 -12.75
N ALA A 439 -18.46 -8.26 -13.74
CA ALA A 439 -19.15 -9.53 -14.02
C ALA A 439 -18.20 -10.46 -14.78
N LEU A 440 -18.05 -11.68 -14.30
CA LEU A 440 -17.17 -12.69 -14.85
C LEU A 440 -17.92 -13.63 -15.80
N LYS A 441 -17.39 -13.80 -17.02
CA LYS A 441 -17.98 -14.60 -18.09
C LYS A 441 -18.00 -16.08 -17.71
N ASP A 442 -19.11 -16.77 -17.97
CA ASP A 442 -19.25 -18.20 -17.71
C ASP A 442 -18.23 -19.03 -18.50
N GLY A 443 -17.65 -20.05 -17.85
CA GLY A 443 -16.61 -20.90 -18.45
C GLY A 443 -15.28 -20.19 -18.69
N SER A 444 -15.03 -19.01 -18.09
CA SER A 444 -13.74 -18.37 -18.09
C SER A 444 -12.84 -18.86 -16.95
N ARG A 445 -11.53 -18.89 -17.20
CA ARG A 445 -10.55 -19.24 -16.16
C ARG A 445 -10.62 -18.29 -14.96
N VAL A 446 -10.82 -17.01 -15.20
CA VAL A 446 -10.92 -16.03 -14.11
C VAL A 446 -12.12 -16.31 -13.20
N ARG A 447 -13.27 -16.75 -13.74
CA ARG A 447 -14.42 -17.14 -12.93
C ARG A 447 -14.14 -18.38 -12.09
N GLU A 448 -13.41 -19.35 -12.63
CA GLU A 448 -12.97 -20.53 -11.87
C GLU A 448 -12.01 -20.14 -10.73
N ILE A 449 -11.08 -19.18 -10.99
CA ILE A 449 -10.11 -18.70 -10.00
C ILE A 449 -10.80 -17.98 -8.83
N TYR A 450 -11.75 -17.09 -9.11
CA TYR A 450 -12.47 -16.36 -8.07
C TYR A 450 -13.54 -17.21 -7.37
N GLY A 451 -14.15 -18.16 -8.11
CA GLY A 451 -15.30 -18.94 -7.63
C GLY A 451 -16.60 -18.13 -7.52
N GLU A 452 -16.64 -16.95 -8.12
CA GLU A 452 -17.74 -15.98 -8.04
C GLU A 452 -18.20 -15.57 -9.45
N THR A 453 -19.44 -15.09 -9.56
CA THR A 453 -19.99 -14.61 -10.84
C THR A 453 -19.73 -13.13 -11.07
N GLU A 454 -19.52 -12.39 -9.99
CA GLU A 454 -19.26 -10.96 -9.98
C GLU A 454 -18.28 -10.65 -8.84
N ILE A 455 -17.33 -9.75 -9.13
CA ILE A 455 -16.30 -9.30 -8.19
C ILE A 455 -16.31 -7.78 -8.08
N GLN A 456 -15.59 -7.26 -7.10
CA GLN A 456 -15.38 -5.83 -6.94
C GLN A 456 -13.89 -5.57 -6.72
N GLU A 457 -13.27 -4.79 -7.64
CA GLU A 457 -11.83 -4.53 -7.65
C GLU A 457 -11.52 -3.05 -7.83
N ARG A 458 -10.35 -2.61 -7.35
CA ARG A 458 -9.95 -1.20 -7.37
C ARG A 458 -9.24 -0.83 -8.65
N HIS A 459 -9.58 0.34 -9.16
CA HIS A 459 -9.07 0.92 -10.39
C HIS A 459 -8.25 2.17 -10.15
N ARG A 460 -7.28 2.43 -11.05
CA ARG A 460 -6.51 3.66 -11.13
C ARG A 460 -6.05 3.88 -12.56
N HIS A 461 -6.96 4.30 -13.45
CA HIS A 461 -6.64 4.51 -14.86
C HIS A 461 -7.55 5.54 -15.53
N ARG A 462 -7.12 6.03 -16.68
CA ARG A 462 -7.83 7.00 -17.53
C ARG A 462 -8.19 6.41 -18.90
N TYR A 463 -7.37 5.49 -19.39
CA TYR A 463 -7.52 4.80 -20.66
C TYR A 463 -7.91 3.36 -20.44
N GLU A 464 -8.62 2.77 -21.41
CA GLU A 464 -9.18 1.43 -21.29
C GLU A 464 -9.37 0.76 -22.64
N PHE A 465 -9.68 -0.53 -22.64
CA PHE A 465 -9.98 -1.30 -23.84
C PHE A 465 -11.11 -0.66 -24.65
N ASN A 466 -10.90 -0.49 -25.95
CA ASN A 466 -11.92 0.04 -26.85
C ASN A 466 -12.89 -1.07 -27.27
N ASN A 467 -14.11 -1.02 -26.78
CA ASN A 467 -15.14 -2.03 -27.00
C ASN A 467 -15.50 -2.28 -28.48
N ALA A 468 -15.19 -1.34 -29.39
CA ALA A 468 -15.42 -1.52 -30.83
C ALA A 468 -14.61 -2.70 -31.43
N TYR A 469 -13.59 -3.17 -30.74
CA TYR A 469 -12.72 -4.26 -31.20
C TYR A 469 -13.03 -5.62 -30.54
N ILE A 470 -13.96 -5.73 -29.57
CA ILE A 470 -14.23 -6.97 -28.81
C ILE A 470 -14.35 -8.19 -29.72
N ASP A 471 -15.22 -8.13 -30.74
CA ASP A 471 -15.49 -9.25 -31.64
C ASP A 471 -14.24 -9.73 -32.38
N GLN A 472 -13.35 -8.81 -32.75
CA GLN A 472 -12.10 -9.13 -33.44
C GLN A 472 -11.12 -9.88 -32.54
N TYR A 473 -11.00 -9.45 -31.28
CA TYR A 473 -10.16 -10.13 -30.28
C TYR A 473 -10.70 -11.52 -29.91
N GLU A 474 -12.01 -11.64 -29.65
CA GLU A 474 -12.63 -12.91 -29.29
C GLU A 474 -12.55 -13.93 -30.43
N ASN A 475 -12.77 -13.51 -31.68
CA ASN A 475 -12.64 -14.38 -32.84
C ASN A 475 -11.19 -14.85 -33.09
N ALA A 476 -10.19 -14.10 -32.63
CA ALA A 476 -8.78 -14.45 -32.76
C ALA A 476 -8.20 -15.19 -31.54
N GLY A 477 -9.00 -15.40 -30.49
CA GLY A 477 -8.62 -16.23 -29.33
C GLY A 477 -8.28 -15.47 -28.05
N MET A 478 -8.24 -14.14 -28.03
CA MET A 478 -8.19 -13.37 -26.78
C MET A 478 -9.62 -13.04 -26.32
N ARG A 479 -10.03 -13.58 -25.21
CA ARG A 479 -11.40 -13.42 -24.67
C ARG A 479 -11.48 -12.26 -23.69
N CYS A 480 -12.56 -11.46 -23.81
CA CYS A 480 -12.95 -10.46 -22.83
C CYS A 480 -13.82 -11.10 -21.75
N THR A 481 -13.23 -11.48 -20.63
CA THR A 481 -13.86 -12.37 -19.63
C THR A 481 -14.33 -11.66 -18.36
N GLY A 482 -13.94 -10.41 -18.15
CA GLY A 482 -14.46 -9.53 -17.11
C GLY A 482 -15.04 -8.28 -17.72
N ILE A 483 -16.31 -7.97 -17.41
CA ILE A 483 -17.02 -6.81 -17.96
C ILE A 483 -17.69 -6.04 -16.83
N ASN A 484 -17.49 -4.73 -16.78
CA ASN A 484 -18.27 -3.90 -15.86
C ASN A 484 -19.75 -3.92 -16.24
N PRO A 485 -20.67 -4.29 -15.33
CA PRO A 485 -22.08 -4.47 -15.68
C PRO A 485 -22.81 -3.16 -16.06
N GLU A 486 -22.28 -2.01 -15.61
CA GLU A 486 -22.89 -0.69 -15.82
C GLU A 486 -22.32 0.00 -17.07
N SER A 487 -21.00 0.21 -17.10
CA SER A 487 -20.33 0.91 -18.21
C SER A 487 -20.05 0.03 -19.43
N LYS A 488 -20.17 -1.30 -19.30
CA LYS A 488 -19.83 -2.31 -20.31
C LYS A 488 -18.35 -2.35 -20.70
N LEU A 489 -17.49 -1.74 -19.91
CA LEU A 489 -16.05 -1.70 -20.14
C LEU A 489 -15.42 -3.07 -19.88
N VAL A 490 -14.43 -3.43 -20.72
CA VAL A 490 -13.65 -4.65 -20.55
C VAL A 490 -12.66 -4.46 -19.39
N GLU A 491 -12.78 -5.31 -18.38
CA GLU A 491 -11.96 -5.27 -17.18
C GLU A 491 -10.88 -6.38 -17.15
N ILE A 492 -11.14 -7.49 -17.85
CA ILE A 492 -10.24 -8.65 -17.90
C ILE A 492 -10.18 -9.20 -19.32
N VAL A 493 -8.96 -9.49 -19.77
CA VAL A 493 -8.69 -10.28 -20.98
C VAL A 493 -7.94 -11.56 -20.61
N GLU A 494 -8.21 -12.67 -21.32
CA GLU A 494 -7.47 -13.91 -21.17
C GLU A 494 -7.28 -14.63 -22.51
N ILE A 495 -6.21 -15.41 -22.64
CA ILE A 495 -6.02 -16.38 -23.74
C ILE A 495 -6.12 -17.78 -23.14
N PRO A 496 -7.28 -18.46 -23.30
CA PRO A 496 -7.54 -19.74 -22.62
C PRO A 496 -6.58 -20.87 -23.03
N ASP A 497 -6.13 -20.86 -24.28
CA ASP A 497 -5.27 -21.91 -24.86
C ASP A 497 -3.83 -21.86 -24.32
N LEU A 498 -3.43 -20.78 -23.65
CA LEU A 498 -2.14 -20.66 -23.01
C LEU A 498 -2.18 -21.18 -21.56
N LYS A 499 -1.02 -21.56 -21.05
CA LYS A 499 -0.85 -22.08 -19.69
C LYS A 499 -1.46 -21.16 -18.64
N TRP A 500 -1.15 -19.87 -18.69
CA TRP A 500 -1.77 -18.81 -17.91
C TRP A 500 -1.46 -17.44 -18.52
N TYR A 501 -2.43 -16.76 -19.11
CA TYR A 501 -2.23 -15.48 -19.77
C TYR A 501 -3.46 -14.61 -19.51
N ILE A 502 -3.35 -13.74 -18.49
CA ILE A 502 -4.46 -12.92 -18.00
C ILE A 502 -3.99 -11.47 -17.83
N GLY A 503 -4.79 -10.54 -18.34
CA GLY A 503 -4.63 -9.11 -18.11
C GLY A 503 -5.83 -8.53 -17.36
N THR A 504 -5.59 -7.67 -16.36
CA THR A 504 -6.62 -6.95 -15.61
C THR A 504 -6.45 -5.44 -15.74
N GLN A 505 -7.55 -4.71 -15.99
CA GLN A 505 -7.53 -3.25 -16.01
C GLN A 505 -7.47 -2.67 -14.59
N PHE A 506 -8.03 -3.38 -13.64
CA PHE A 506 -7.97 -3.06 -12.21
C PHE A 506 -6.66 -3.55 -11.57
N HIS A 507 -6.46 -3.17 -10.31
CA HIS A 507 -5.27 -3.45 -9.51
C HIS A 507 -5.57 -4.49 -8.41
N PRO A 508 -5.45 -5.81 -8.69
CA PRO A 508 -5.76 -6.86 -7.73
C PRO A 508 -4.80 -6.87 -6.53
N GLU A 509 -3.61 -6.29 -6.70
CA GLU A 509 -2.61 -6.16 -5.63
C GLU A 509 -3.11 -5.37 -4.42
N TYR A 510 -4.07 -4.47 -4.60
CA TYR A 510 -4.64 -3.70 -3.48
C TYR A 510 -5.57 -4.52 -2.60
N SER A 511 -6.06 -5.66 -3.09
CA SER A 511 -6.98 -6.55 -2.34
C SER A 511 -6.28 -7.76 -1.70
N SER A 512 -4.94 -7.90 -1.88
CA SER A 512 -4.16 -8.99 -1.31
C SER A 512 -3.75 -8.72 0.14
N THR A 513 -3.97 -9.69 1.03
CA THR A 513 -3.57 -9.59 2.43
C THR A 513 -2.78 -10.82 2.87
N VAL A 514 -2.07 -10.73 4.01
CA VAL A 514 -1.27 -11.84 4.56
C VAL A 514 -2.11 -13.10 4.80
N LEU A 515 -3.32 -12.93 5.32
CA LEU A 515 -4.20 -14.05 5.66
C LEU A 515 -5.16 -14.46 4.52
N LYS A 516 -5.30 -13.62 3.50
CA LYS A 516 -6.12 -13.87 2.31
C LYS A 516 -5.41 -13.31 1.08
N PRO A 517 -4.37 -14.01 0.57
CA PRO A 517 -3.72 -13.63 -0.67
C PRO A 517 -4.71 -13.60 -1.82
N HIS A 518 -4.55 -12.65 -2.73
CA HIS A 518 -5.49 -12.47 -3.83
C HIS A 518 -5.48 -13.66 -4.79
N PRO A 519 -6.65 -14.20 -5.21
CA PRO A 519 -6.75 -15.46 -5.95
C PRO A 519 -6.04 -15.44 -7.31
N LEU A 520 -5.99 -14.32 -8.02
CA LEU A 520 -5.25 -14.20 -9.28
C LEU A 520 -3.74 -14.38 -9.09
N PHE A 521 -3.16 -13.78 -8.04
CA PHE A 521 -1.74 -13.99 -7.74
C PHE A 521 -1.45 -15.42 -7.30
N VAL A 522 -2.32 -16.02 -6.50
CA VAL A 522 -2.19 -17.43 -6.08
C VAL A 522 -2.22 -18.35 -7.30
N SER A 523 -3.17 -18.15 -8.21
CA SER A 523 -3.29 -18.94 -9.44
C SER A 523 -2.12 -18.71 -10.41
N PHE A 524 -1.65 -17.47 -10.54
CA PHE A 524 -0.48 -17.14 -11.35
C PHE A 524 0.78 -17.86 -10.87
N ILE A 525 1.07 -17.79 -9.56
CA ILE A 525 2.20 -18.52 -8.97
C ILE A 525 2.04 -20.02 -9.14
N LYS A 526 0.82 -20.56 -8.91
CA LYS A 526 0.55 -21.99 -9.13
C LYS A 526 0.85 -22.43 -10.58
N ALA A 527 0.52 -21.59 -11.56
CA ALA A 527 0.85 -21.85 -12.95
C ALA A 527 2.35 -21.75 -13.20
N ALA A 528 3.05 -20.78 -12.60
CA ALA A 528 4.50 -20.61 -12.74
C ALA A 528 5.28 -21.83 -12.21
N ILE A 529 4.91 -22.39 -11.07
CA ILE A 529 5.57 -23.57 -10.47
C ILE A 529 5.20 -24.89 -11.14
N SER A 530 4.08 -24.97 -11.87
CA SER A 530 3.72 -26.20 -12.59
C SER A 530 4.64 -26.35 -13.82
N ARG A 531 5.39 -27.44 -13.88
CA ARG A 531 6.26 -27.76 -15.04
C ARG A 531 5.48 -28.26 -16.24
#